data_3c04b84231de17569898b7bb58a85751
#
_entry.id   3c04b84231de17569898b7bb58a85751
#
_cell.length_a   1.000
_cell.length_b   1.000
_cell.length_c   1.000
_cell.angle_alpha   90.00
_cell.angle_beta   90.00
_cell.angle_gamma   90.00
#
_symmetry.space_group_name_H-M   'P 1'
#
loop_
_entity.id
_entity.type
_entity.pdbx_description
1 polymer ?
#
loop_
_entity_poly.entity_id
_entity_poly.type
_entity_poly.pdbx_seq_one_letter_code
_entity_poly.pdbx_strand_id
1 'polypeptide(L)'
;MTDTKTAPEAIAEWAEKTPERAFLTQPFEGDVREWTFRQAYDDAARFASALLTLGLTPGDRVAILSKNCAEWVIADAAISMAGLVSVPIYPTAGTDTISYVLEHSGARVAIIGRLDDLDAVRRALSPEVATIGLRYPGIDCQHDWQALIDGSEPIESMHRPTSDEVMTILYTSGSTGQPKGVVTSYGAYEYASR
;
A
#
# COMPACT_ATOMS: atom_id res chain seq x y z
N MET A 1 1.78 13.99 -24.24
CA MET A 1 2.34 13.03 -23.26
C MET A 1 3.04 13.86 -22.23
N THR A 2 2.56 13.88 -21.05
CA THR A 2 3.09 14.66 -19.94
C THR A 2 4.10 13.83 -19.19
N ASP A 3 5.20 14.45 -18.85
CA ASP A 3 6.41 13.86 -18.26
C ASP A 3 6.26 13.73 -16.71
N THR A 4 5.04 13.60 -16.21
CA THR A 4 4.80 13.44 -14.78
C THR A 4 5.01 11.98 -14.40
N LYS A 5 6.05 11.73 -13.62
CA LYS A 5 6.39 10.39 -13.14
C LYS A 5 5.42 9.93 -12.06
N THR A 6 5.12 8.65 -12.06
CA THR A 6 4.46 8.00 -10.92
C THR A 6 5.38 8.00 -9.70
N ALA A 7 4.82 7.82 -8.51
CA ALA A 7 5.64 7.75 -7.29
C ALA A 7 6.71 6.65 -7.35
N PRO A 8 6.41 5.41 -7.82
CA PRO A 8 7.45 4.39 -8.00
C PRO A 8 8.55 4.78 -9.00
N GLU A 9 8.19 5.42 -10.13
CA GLU A 9 9.19 5.89 -11.10
C GLU A 9 10.10 6.99 -10.52
N ALA A 10 9.55 7.87 -9.70
CA ALA A 10 10.34 8.88 -9.00
C ALA A 10 11.29 8.25 -7.97
N ILE A 11 10.81 7.27 -7.19
CA ILE A 11 11.65 6.52 -6.24
C ILE A 11 12.77 5.78 -6.97
N ALA A 12 12.47 5.11 -8.10
CA ALA A 12 13.44 4.42 -8.93
C ALA A 12 14.56 5.37 -9.44
N GLU A 13 14.16 6.53 -9.94
CA GLU A 13 15.12 7.53 -10.41
C GLU A 13 16.05 8.03 -9.30
N TRP A 14 15.51 8.30 -8.11
CA TRP A 14 16.32 8.73 -6.98
C TRP A 14 17.17 7.58 -6.41
N ALA A 15 16.70 6.34 -6.47
CA ALA A 15 17.48 5.15 -6.15
C ALA A 15 18.70 4.95 -7.08
N GLU A 16 18.63 5.45 -8.32
CA GLU A 16 19.78 5.47 -9.23
C GLU A 16 20.70 6.67 -8.99
N LYS A 17 20.12 7.87 -8.81
CA LYS A 17 20.88 9.13 -8.69
C LYS A 17 21.57 9.31 -7.34
N THR A 18 20.89 8.93 -6.27
CA THR A 18 21.36 9.12 -4.88
C THR A 18 21.00 7.92 -4.02
N PRO A 19 21.52 6.70 -4.33
CA PRO A 19 21.10 5.46 -3.69
C PRO A 19 21.20 5.48 -2.16
N GLU A 20 22.26 6.09 -1.63
CA GLU A 20 22.54 6.11 -0.18
C GLU A 20 21.87 7.26 0.58
N ARG A 21 21.17 8.16 -0.12
CA ARG A 21 20.46 9.26 0.54
C ARG A 21 19.27 8.73 1.30
N ALA A 22 19.11 9.14 2.56
CA ALA A 22 17.92 8.84 3.36
C ALA A 22 16.65 9.36 2.66
N PHE A 23 15.66 8.49 2.53
CA PHE A 23 14.34 8.76 1.95
C PHE A 23 13.26 8.73 3.01
N LEU A 24 13.20 7.67 3.83
CA LEU A 24 12.21 7.50 4.88
C LEU A 24 12.90 7.34 6.22
N THR A 25 12.38 8.01 7.23
CA THR A 25 12.87 7.94 8.62
C THR A 25 11.67 7.64 9.52
N GLN A 26 11.73 6.53 10.25
CA GLN A 26 10.64 6.04 11.10
C GLN A 26 11.14 5.83 12.53
N PRO A 27 10.64 6.61 13.52
CA PRO A 27 10.84 6.29 14.93
C PRO A 27 10.14 4.97 15.31
N PHE A 28 10.87 4.07 15.97
CA PHE A 28 10.35 2.78 16.37
C PHE A 28 10.98 2.32 17.70
N GLU A 29 10.18 2.15 18.75
CA GLU A 29 10.57 1.60 20.06
C GLU A 29 11.80 2.27 20.72
N GLY A 30 11.93 3.58 20.54
CA GLY A 30 13.05 4.35 21.12
C GLY A 30 14.29 4.40 20.22
N ASP A 31 14.25 3.77 19.09
CA ASP A 31 15.25 3.81 18.02
C ASP A 31 14.70 4.49 16.77
N VAL A 32 15.53 4.66 15.75
CA VAL A 32 15.16 5.25 14.46
C VAL A 32 15.55 4.28 13.35
N ARG A 33 14.58 3.90 12.55
CA ARG A 33 14.82 3.15 11.30
C ARG A 33 14.88 4.12 10.13
N GLU A 34 15.87 3.95 9.29
CA GLU A 34 16.00 4.72 8.04
C GLU A 34 16.00 3.78 6.85
N TRP A 35 15.40 4.25 5.76
CA TRP A 35 15.53 3.65 4.44
C TRP A 35 16.17 4.67 3.51
N THR A 36 17.22 4.27 2.83
CA THR A 36 17.73 5.03 1.68
C THR A 36 16.78 4.87 0.49
N PHE A 37 16.94 5.69 -0.54
CA PHE A 37 16.15 5.53 -1.78
C PHE A 37 16.32 4.14 -2.38
N ARG A 38 17.56 3.60 -2.38
CA ARG A 38 17.84 2.25 -2.87
C ARG A 38 17.09 1.19 -2.06
N GLN A 39 17.19 1.23 -0.76
CA GLN A 39 16.53 0.25 0.12
C GLN A 39 15.00 0.29 -0.03
N ALA A 40 14.41 1.49 -0.05
CA ALA A 40 12.97 1.62 -0.23
C ALA A 40 12.49 1.11 -1.59
N TYR A 41 13.27 1.37 -2.65
CA TYR A 41 12.99 0.83 -3.99
C TYR A 41 13.07 -0.69 -4.03
N ASP A 42 14.15 -1.26 -3.47
CA ASP A 42 14.38 -2.70 -3.49
C ASP A 42 13.31 -3.44 -2.66
N ASP A 43 12.93 -2.91 -1.48
CA ASP A 43 11.83 -3.44 -0.67
C ASP A 43 10.50 -3.38 -1.43
N ALA A 44 10.19 -2.24 -2.08
CA ALA A 44 8.96 -2.09 -2.86
C ALA A 44 8.92 -3.05 -4.06
N ALA A 45 10.03 -3.22 -4.78
CA ALA A 45 10.12 -4.12 -5.92
C ALA A 45 9.97 -5.60 -5.52
N ARG A 46 10.55 -6.02 -4.38
CA ARG A 46 10.39 -7.36 -3.82
C ARG A 46 8.97 -7.59 -3.32
N PHE A 47 8.39 -6.61 -2.64
CA PHE A 47 7.02 -6.72 -2.16
C PHE A 47 5.99 -6.72 -3.29
N ALA A 48 6.21 -5.98 -4.37
CA ALA A 48 5.41 -6.05 -5.59
C ALA A 48 5.38 -7.47 -6.19
N SER A 49 6.55 -8.11 -6.28
CA SER A 49 6.68 -9.50 -6.72
C SER A 49 5.95 -10.47 -5.77
N ALA A 50 6.07 -10.27 -4.45
CA ALA A 50 5.36 -11.07 -3.45
C ALA A 50 3.84 -10.99 -3.62
N LEU A 51 3.29 -9.77 -3.83
CA LEU A 51 1.85 -9.58 -4.06
C LEU A 51 1.35 -10.35 -5.28
N LEU A 52 2.09 -10.32 -6.39
CA LEU A 52 1.76 -11.11 -7.58
C LEU A 52 1.85 -12.62 -7.31
N THR A 53 2.83 -13.07 -6.52
CA THR A 53 2.98 -14.49 -6.13
C THR A 53 1.82 -14.96 -5.24
N LEU A 54 1.19 -14.06 -4.47
CA LEU A 54 -0.04 -14.35 -3.73
C LEU A 54 -1.29 -14.47 -4.64
N GLY A 55 -1.12 -14.39 -5.96
CA GLY A 55 -2.17 -14.58 -6.97
C GLY A 55 -2.95 -13.31 -7.30
N LEU A 56 -2.44 -12.15 -6.95
CA LEU A 56 -3.00 -10.87 -7.40
C LEU A 56 -2.62 -10.61 -8.86
N THR A 57 -3.49 -9.92 -9.57
CA THR A 57 -3.31 -9.52 -10.97
C THR A 57 -3.56 -8.02 -11.12
N PRO A 58 -3.00 -7.35 -12.15
CA PRO A 58 -3.24 -5.92 -12.37
C PRO A 58 -4.72 -5.56 -12.30
N GLY A 59 -5.03 -4.48 -11.58
CA GLY A 59 -6.38 -4.03 -11.26
C GLY A 59 -7.00 -4.63 -9.99
N ASP A 60 -6.39 -5.65 -9.36
CA ASP A 60 -6.83 -6.13 -8.05
C ASP A 60 -6.59 -5.08 -6.96
N ARG A 61 -7.48 -5.03 -5.97
CA ARG A 61 -7.45 -4.05 -4.87
C ARG A 61 -6.74 -4.62 -3.66
N VAL A 62 -5.85 -3.78 -3.10
CA VAL A 62 -5.10 -4.06 -1.87
C VAL A 62 -5.43 -2.98 -0.85
N ALA A 63 -6.02 -3.36 0.27
CA ALA A 63 -6.32 -2.43 1.36
C ALA A 63 -5.08 -2.19 2.22
N ILE A 64 -4.91 -0.94 2.69
CA ILE A 64 -3.87 -0.56 3.66
C ILE A 64 -4.54 0.01 4.91
N LEU A 65 -4.44 -0.70 6.02
CA LEU A 65 -4.95 -0.30 7.34
C LEU A 65 -3.77 0.01 8.26
N SER A 66 -3.31 1.24 8.25
CA SER A 66 -2.20 1.68 9.12
C SER A 66 -2.19 3.18 9.28
N LYS A 67 -1.71 3.66 10.44
CA LYS A 67 -1.17 5.02 10.53
C LYS A 67 0.02 5.17 9.59
N ASN A 68 0.31 6.41 9.20
CA ASN A 68 1.48 6.70 8.38
C ASN A 68 2.74 6.14 9.01
N CYS A 69 3.48 5.39 8.23
CA CYS A 69 4.78 4.82 8.56
C CYS A 69 5.58 4.59 7.28
N ALA A 70 6.85 4.29 7.39
CA ALA A 70 7.71 4.07 6.24
C ALA A 70 7.22 2.88 5.40
N GLU A 71 6.83 1.79 6.06
CA GLU A 71 6.31 0.60 5.39
C GLU A 71 5.01 0.86 4.63
N TRP A 72 4.18 1.82 5.09
CA TRP A 72 2.98 2.26 4.36
C TRP A 72 3.34 2.85 3.00
N VAL A 73 4.37 3.72 2.96
CA VAL A 73 4.83 4.36 1.70
C VAL A 73 5.42 3.32 0.75
N ILE A 74 6.22 2.39 1.28
CA ILE A 74 6.82 1.30 0.49
C ILE A 74 5.73 0.37 -0.06
N ALA A 75 4.71 0.05 0.75
CA ALA A 75 3.58 -0.79 0.33
C ALA A 75 2.77 -0.15 -0.81
N ASP A 76 2.45 1.13 -0.69
CA ASP A 76 1.71 1.87 -1.73
C ASP A 76 2.50 1.93 -3.05
N ALA A 77 3.82 2.16 -2.97
CA ALA A 77 4.71 2.09 -4.12
C ALA A 77 4.72 0.69 -4.76
N ALA A 78 4.80 -0.37 -3.95
CA ALA A 78 4.79 -1.76 -4.43
C ALA A 78 3.47 -2.13 -5.11
N ILE A 79 2.33 -1.70 -4.56
CA ILE A 79 1.00 -1.87 -5.14
C ILE A 79 0.97 -1.24 -6.55
N SER A 80 1.47 -0.02 -6.68
CA SER A 80 1.56 0.66 -7.98
C SER A 80 2.55 -0.04 -8.93
N MET A 81 3.72 -0.50 -8.44
CA MET A 81 4.69 -1.26 -9.25
C MET A 81 4.10 -2.54 -9.83
N ALA A 82 3.22 -3.19 -9.09
CA ALA A 82 2.53 -4.42 -9.51
C ALA A 82 1.30 -4.16 -10.39
N GLY A 83 0.92 -2.91 -10.66
CA GLY A 83 -0.30 -2.56 -11.39
C GLY A 83 -1.59 -2.79 -10.60
N LEU A 84 -1.50 -2.87 -9.28
CA LEU A 84 -2.62 -3.08 -8.37
C LEU A 84 -3.24 -1.74 -7.95
N VAL A 85 -4.42 -1.78 -7.34
CA VAL A 85 -5.15 -0.59 -6.89
C VAL A 85 -5.06 -0.47 -5.38
N SER A 86 -4.53 0.67 -4.90
CA SER A 86 -4.44 0.97 -3.47
C SER A 86 -5.80 1.37 -2.89
N VAL A 87 -6.18 0.80 -1.74
CA VAL A 87 -7.39 1.15 -0.99
C VAL A 87 -7.02 1.52 0.44
N PRO A 88 -6.58 2.75 0.68
CA PRO A 88 -6.25 3.21 2.02
C PRO A 88 -7.51 3.30 2.89
N ILE A 89 -7.46 2.72 4.09
CA ILE A 89 -8.52 2.82 5.09
C ILE A 89 -8.00 3.64 6.26
N TYR A 90 -8.79 4.59 6.71
CA TYR A 90 -8.41 5.44 7.85
C TYR A 90 -8.13 4.60 9.10
N PRO A 91 -7.01 4.86 9.81
CA PRO A 91 -6.61 4.08 10.98
C PRO A 91 -7.59 4.22 12.17
N THR A 92 -8.51 5.16 12.10
CA THR A 92 -9.57 5.41 13.10
C THR A 92 -10.94 4.83 12.69
N ALA A 93 -10.99 4.08 11.57
CA ALA A 93 -12.23 3.47 11.11
C ALA A 93 -12.67 2.35 12.08
N GLY A 94 -13.96 2.34 12.42
CA GLY A 94 -14.55 1.26 13.20
C GLY A 94 -14.84 0.00 12.37
N THR A 95 -15.16 -1.09 13.03
CA THR A 95 -15.42 -2.42 12.43
C THR A 95 -16.32 -2.37 11.20
N ASP A 96 -17.50 -1.75 11.32
CA ASP A 96 -18.50 -1.71 10.24
C ASP A 96 -17.97 -0.97 8.99
N THR A 97 -17.22 0.10 9.21
CA THR A 97 -16.59 0.86 8.11
C THR A 97 -15.52 0.05 7.42
N ILE A 98 -14.66 -0.64 8.20
CA ILE A 98 -13.59 -1.48 7.63
C ILE A 98 -14.21 -2.63 6.82
N SER A 99 -15.17 -3.37 7.39
CA SER A 99 -15.88 -4.45 6.69
C SER A 99 -16.51 -3.96 5.40
N TYR A 100 -17.24 -2.85 5.47
CA TYR A 100 -17.88 -2.26 4.30
C TYR A 100 -16.87 -1.89 3.19
N VAL A 101 -15.75 -1.25 3.56
CA VAL A 101 -14.74 -0.84 2.58
C VAL A 101 -14.08 -2.06 1.93
N LEU A 102 -13.74 -3.09 2.70
CA LEU A 102 -13.14 -4.31 2.17
C LEU A 102 -14.08 -5.02 1.19
N GLU A 103 -15.35 -5.18 1.56
CA GLU A 103 -16.37 -5.82 0.73
C GLU A 103 -16.67 -4.98 -0.54
N HIS A 104 -16.99 -3.69 -0.36
CA HIS A 104 -17.39 -2.80 -1.46
C HIS A 104 -16.27 -2.55 -2.47
N SER A 105 -15.01 -2.45 -2.03
CA SER A 105 -13.85 -2.34 -2.93
C SER A 105 -13.50 -3.68 -3.58
N GLY A 106 -13.91 -4.80 -2.98
CA GLY A 106 -13.48 -6.12 -3.35
C GLY A 106 -11.98 -6.32 -3.11
N ALA A 107 -11.43 -5.76 -2.03
CA ALA A 107 -10.02 -5.93 -1.70
C ALA A 107 -9.71 -7.40 -1.40
N ARG A 108 -8.69 -7.95 -2.04
CA ARG A 108 -8.28 -9.36 -1.87
C ARG A 108 -7.21 -9.54 -0.80
N VAL A 109 -6.47 -8.47 -0.53
CA VAL A 109 -5.41 -8.43 0.49
C VAL A 109 -5.62 -7.20 1.36
N ALA A 110 -5.37 -7.33 2.66
CA ALA A 110 -5.30 -6.24 3.63
C ALA A 110 -3.92 -6.21 4.29
N ILE A 111 -3.20 -5.11 4.10
CA ILE A 111 -1.93 -4.83 4.76
C ILE A 111 -2.26 -4.12 6.07
N ILE A 112 -1.86 -4.72 7.20
CA ILE A 112 -2.22 -4.25 8.53
C ILE A 112 -0.96 -3.77 9.25
N GLY A 113 -0.96 -2.50 9.62
CA GLY A 113 0.19 -1.88 10.27
C GLY A 113 -0.13 -1.29 11.63
N ARG A 114 0.44 -0.13 11.92
CA ARG A 114 0.28 0.55 13.21
C ARG A 114 -1.14 1.09 13.37
N LEU A 115 -1.87 0.56 14.35
CA LEU A 115 -3.25 0.94 14.69
C LEU A 115 -3.43 1.06 16.20
N ASP A 116 -4.41 1.85 16.63
CA ASP A 116 -4.78 1.96 18.05
C ASP A 116 -5.78 0.88 18.45
N ASP A 117 -6.67 0.47 17.54
CA ASP A 117 -7.71 -0.56 17.76
C ASP A 117 -7.56 -1.72 16.77
N LEU A 118 -6.72 -2.68 17.13
CA LEU A 118 -6.55 -3.92 16.35
C LEU A 118 -7.76 -4.83 16.43
N ASP A 119 -8.56 -4.74 17.50
CA ASP A 119 -9.74 -5.59 17.66
C ASP A 119 -10.86 -5.20 16.70
N ALA A 120 -10.98 -3.91 16.38
CA ALA A 120 -11.90 -3.45 15.33
C ALA A 120 -11.54 -4.10 13.98
N VAL A 121 -10.25 -4.16 13.66
CA VAL A 121 -9.76 -4.78 12.42
C VAL A 121 -10.01 -6.29 12.42
N ARG A 122 -9.65 -7.00 13.52
CA ARG A 122 -9.87 -8.45 13.62
C ARG A 122 -11.33 -8.84 13.43
N ARG A 123 -12.28 -8.04 13.98
CA ARG A 123 -13.71 -8.27 13.79
C ARG A 123 -14.22 -7.97 12.39
N ALA A 124 -13.51 -7.09 11.66
CA ALA A 124 -13.92 -6.65 10.32
C ALA A 124 -13.40 -7.57 9.19
N LEU A 125 -12.33 -8.32 9.44
CA LEU A 125 -11.69 -9.15 8.42
C LEU A 125 -12.55 -10.39 8.13
N SER A 126 -12.80 -10.62 6.83
CA SER A 126 -13.34 -11.87 6.30
C SER A 126 -12.20 -12.87 6.06
N PRO A 127 -12.44 -14.19 6.24
CA PRO A 127 -11.47 -15.23 5.89
C PRO A 127 -11.05 -15.23 4.41
N GLU A 128 -11.81 -14.57 3.54
CA GLU A 128 -11.54 -14.46 2.11
C GLU A 128 -10.49 -13.38 1.78
N VAL A 129 -10.22 -12.47 2.73
CA VAL A 129 -9.22 -11.41 2.58
C VAL A 129 -7.91 -11.88 3.20
N ALA A 130 -6.89 -12.08 2.37
CA ALA A 130 -5.56 -12.42 2.87
C ALA A 130 -4.97 -11.25 3.67
N THR A 131 -4.27 -11.54 4.77
CA THR A 131 -3.71 -10.49 5.64
C THR A 131 -2.20 -10.52 5.66
N ILE A 132 -1.58 -9.33 5.57
CA ILE A 132 -0.13 -9.11 5.66
C ILE A 132 0.14 -8.17 6.82
N GLY A 133 0.89 -8.63 7.83
CA GLY A 133 1.26 -7.84 9.00
C GLY A 133 2.55 -7.07 8.79
N LEU A 134 2.51 -5.74 9.00
CA LEU A 134 3.72 -4.93 9.13
C LEU A 134 4.38 -5.18 10.49
N ARG A 135 5.64 -4.76 10.64
CA ARG A 135 6.45 -4.99 11.85
C ARG A 135 6.01 -4.15 13.06
N TYR A 136 4.79 -4.39 13.56
CA TYR A 136 4.30 -3.72 14.77
C TYR A 136 3.77 -4.73 15.79
N PRO A 137 3.97 -4.53 17.09
CA PRO A 137 3.52 -5.45 18.13
C PRO A 137 2.01 -5.70 18.10
N GLY A 138 1.61 -6.95 18.33
CA GLY A 138 0.20 -7.35 18.46
C GLY A 138 -0.55 -7.58 17.16
N ILE A 139 0.14 -7.55 16.01
CA ILE A 139 -0.44 -7.88 14.71
C ILE A 139 -0.15 -9.35 14.40
N ASP A 140 -1.22 -10.15 14.34
CA ASP A 140 -1.18 -11.54 13.90
C ASP A 140 -1.90 -11.65 12.55
N CYS A 141 -1.14 -11.92 11.51
CA CYS A 141 -1.62 -11.99 10.13
C CYS A 141 -1.15 -13.30 9.46
N GLN A 142 -1.81 -13.66 8.36
CA GLN A 142 -1.46 -14.88 7.59
C GLN A 142 -0.04 -14.82 7.02
N HIS A 143 0.42 -13.61 6.66
CA HIS A 143 1.74 -13.37 6.11
C HIS A 143 2.47 -12.28 6.89
N ASP A 144 3.77 -12.46 7.05
CA ASP A 144 4.67 -11.45 7.60
C ASP A 144 5.29 -10.62 6.47
N TRP A 145 5.25 -9.30 6.61
CA TRP A 145 5.79 -8.34 5.65
C TRP A 145 7.26 -8.60 5.30
N GLN A 146 8.10 -8.80 6.33
CA GLN A 146 9.53 -8.98 6.10
C GLN A 146 9.84 -10.33 5.46
N ALA A 147 9.13 -11.38 5.89
CA ALA A 147 9.31 -12.70 5.30
C ALA A 147 8.93 -12.70 3.80
N LEU A 148 7.89 -11.94 3.41
CA LEU A 148 7.53 -11.78 2.01
C LEU A 148 8.61 -11.06 1.20
N ILE A 149 9.19 -9.98 1.73
CA ILE A 149 10.28 -9.23 1.08
C ILE A 149 11.53 -10.12 0.97
N ASP A 150 11.94 -10.76 2.06
CA ASP A 150 13.16 -11.57 2.11
C ASP A 150 13.05 -12.83 1.22
N GLY A 151 11.84 -13.36 1.07
CA GLY A 151 11.54 -14.54 0.24
C GLY A 151 11.29 -14.27 -1.23
N SER A 152 11.30 -13.01 -1.67
CA SER A 152 10.96 -12.64 -3.05
C SER A 152 12.14 -12.00 -3.79
N GLU A 153 12.29 -12.33 -5.07
CA GLU A 153 13.14 -11.53 -5.96
C GLU A 153 12.41 -10.25 -6.39
N PRO A 154 13.14 -9.17 -6.69
CA PRO A 154 12.53 -7.94 -7.19
C PRO A 154 11.71 -8.21 -8.47
N ILE A 155 10.61 -7.47 -8.65
CA ILE A 155 9.82 -7.55 -9.88
C ILE A 155 10.69 -7.20 -11.10
N GLU A 156 10.61 -8.00 -12.17
CA GLU A 156 11.46 -7.82 -13.37
C GLU A 156 11.19 -6.51 -14.09
N SER A 157 9.93 -6.08 -14.13
CA SER A 157 9.53 -4.82 -14.74
C SER A 157 8.37 -4.20 -13.97
N MET A 158 8.50 -2.93 -13.67
CA MET A 158 7.46 -2.12 -13.05
C MET A 158 6.31 -1.90 -14.05
N HIS A 159 5.07 -2.02 -13.57
CA HIS A 159 3.89 -1.66 -14.35
C HIS A 159 3.94 -0.19 -14.78
N ARG A 160 3.60 0.07 -16.03
CA ARG A 160 3.50 1.42 -16.59
C ARG A 160 2.05 1.74 -16.90
N PRO A 161 1.35 2.41 -15.99
CA PRO A 161 -0.07 2.66 -16.13
C PRO A 161 -0.40 3.63 -17.26
N THR A 162 -1.57 3.45 -17.86
CA THR A 162 -2.20 4.46 -18.71
C THR A 162 -2.94 5.49 -17.85
N SER A 163 -3.31 6.63 -18.43
CA SER A 163 -3.95 7.74 -17.69
C SER A 163 -5.33 7.35 -17.12
N ASP A 164 -6.03 6.42 -17.74
CA ASP A 164 -7.37 5.96 -17.37
C ASP A 164 -7.35 4.79 -16.38
N GLU A 165 -6.20 4.15 -16.14
CA GLU A 165 -6.09 3.14 -15.11
C GLU A 165 -6.30 3.71 -13.71
N VAL A 166 -6.97 2.92 -12.86
CA VAL A 166 -7.27 3.30 -11.47
C VAL A 166 -6.01 3.15 -10.62
N MET A 167 -5.61 4.23 -9.97
CA MET A 167 -4.48 4.27 -9.04
C MET A 167 -4.92 3.91 -7.62
N THR A 168 -6.01 4.53 -7.15
CA THR A 168 -6.47 4.36 -5.77
C THR A 168 -7.99 4.58 -5.65
N ILE A 169 -8.59 3.98 -4.62
CA ILE A 169 -9.97 4.20 -4.22
C ILE A 169 -9.98 4.75 -2.79
N LEU A 170 -10.30 6.04 -2.65
CA LEU A 170 -10.35 6.72 -1.36
C LEU A 170 -11.78 6.77 -0.84
N TYR A 171 -12.01 6.23 0.36
CA TYR A 171 -13.32 6.27 0.99
C TYR A 171 -13.49 7.51 1.86
N THR A 172 -14.53 8.29 1.57
CA THR A 172 -14.88 9.49 2.32
C THR A 172 -16.22 9.32 3.03
N SER A 173 -16.40 10.00 4.18
CA SER A 173 -17.68 10.02 4.87
C SER A 173 -18.75 10.70 4.00
N GLY A 174 -19.68 9.90 3.47
CA GLY A 174 -20.81 10.43 2.73
C GLY A 174 -21.87 11.05 3.67
N SER A 175 -22.59 12.06 3.20
CA SER A 175 -23.75 12.66 3.91
C SER A 175 -24.90 11.66 4.16
N THR A 176 -24.85 10.47 3.56
CA THR A 176 -25.88 9.42 3.60
C THR A 176 -25.57 8.28 4.57
N GLY A 177 -24.53 8.41 5.42
CA GLY A 177 -24.19 7.44 6.47
C GLY A 177 -23.19 6.37 6.06
N GLN A 178 -23.13 5.93 4.79
CA GLN A 178 -22.11 4.97 4.33
C GLN A 178 -20.97 5.68 3.57
N PRO A 179 -19.71 5.25 3.73
CA PRO A 179 -18.59 5.81 3.00
C PRO A 179 -18.76 5.65 1.48
N LYS A 180 -18.32 6.66 0.73
CA LYS A 180 -18.29 6.61 -0.75
C LYS A 180 -16.88 6.42 -1.23
N GLY A 181 -16.65 5.45 -2.12
CA GLY A 181 -15.36 5.21 -2.76
C GLY A 181 -15.15 6.20 -3.92
N VAL A 182 -14.19 7.10 -3.74
CA VAL A 182 -13.75 8.03 -4.80
C VAL A 182 -12.65 7.35 -5.60
N VAL A 183 -12.94 7.02 -6.84
CA VAL A 183 -11.98 6.39 -7.75
C VAL A 183 -11.08 7.48 -8.34
N THR A 184 -9.77 7.36 -8.15
CA THR A 184 -8.78 8.27 -8.71
C THR A 184 -7.92 7.52 -9.73
N SER A 185 -7.91 7.98 -10.97
CA SER A 185 -7.02 7.44 -12.01
C SER A 185 -5.64 8.11 -11.96
N TYR A 186 -4.66 7.48 -12.60
CA TYR A 186 -3.32 8.07 -12.75
C TYR A 186 -3.39 9.43 -13.45
N GLY A 187 -4.23 9.59 -14.48
CA GLY A 187 -4.41 10.87 -15.17
C GLY A 187 -5.06 11.95 -14.30
N ALA A 188 -6.02 11.60 -13.44
CA ALA A 188 -6.62 12.54 -12.49
C ALA A 188 -5.60 13.00 -11.44
N TYR A 189 -4.79 12.08 -10.92
CA TYR A 189 -3.71 12.39 -9.99
C TYR A 189 -2.64 13.30 -10.64
N GLU A 190 -2.24 12.99 -11.87
CA GLU A 190 -1.30 13.80 -12.64
C GLU A 190 -1.82 15.23 -12.84
N TYR A 191 -3.07 15.38 -13.21
CA TYR A 191 -3.70 16.71 -13.39
C TYR A 191 -3.71 17.53 -12.10
N ALA A 192 -3.99 16.90 -10.96
CA ALA A 192 -4.05 17.53 -9.65
C ALA A 192 -2.67 17.90 -9.08
N SER A 193 -1.59 17.27 -9.56
CA SER A 193 -0.22 17.48 -9.08
C SER A 193 0.56 18.56 -9.84
N ARG A 194 -0.04 19.19 -10.86
CA ARG A 194 0.52 20.29 -11.65
C ARG A 194 0.19 21.64 -11.03
#